data_c40cb36dd8059f2a6036ef5ad67eced8
#
_entry.id   c40cb36dd8059f2a6036ef5ad67eced8
#
_cell.length_a   1.000
_cell.length_b   1.000
_cell.length_c   1.000
_cell.angle_alpha   90.00
_cell.angle_beta   90.00
_cell.angle_gamma   90.00
#
_symmetry.space_group_name_H-M   'P 1'
#
loop_
_entity.id
_entity.type
_entity.pdbx_description
1 polymer ?
#
loop_
_entity_poly.entity_id
_entity_poly.type
_entity_poly.pdbx_seq_one_letter_code
_entity_poly.pdbx_strand_id
1 'polypeptide(L)'
;MAIDNAALHQPAPMSFKSAKRKWPPELSILLVLVGISLFFELLGWAVVGQSFLLNTDRLIVMILQMSVIGIIAVGVTQVIITGGIDLSSGSVVAVAAMVSASLAQESGYARAVFPSLTGLPVFFPIIAGLLVGLVCGLVNGGLIAFTAIPPFIATLGMMVSARGFAKWYTHGQPVSMLTDQYAWIGSGVMPVVIFLVVAAIFHVALGYTRYGKFTYAIGANRQAARVSGINVGRHLIIVYSIAGMLAGLAGMVTSARAITGQAGMGMSYELDAIAAAVIGGVSLAGGVGRITGTVIGVLILGVMTSGFTFIRIDAYYQEIVKGIIIVAAVVADQYRQRNRRGG
;
A
#
# COMPACT_ATOMS: atom_id res chain seq x y z
N MET A 1 30.15 45.89 -58.10
CA MET A 1 28.77 45.98 -57.62
C MET A 1 28.16 44.59 -57.74
N ALA A 2 28.35 43.78 -56.71
CA ALA A 2 27.82 42.39 -56.62
C ALA A 2 26.85 42.36 -55.50
N ILE A 3 25.60 42.12 -55.80
CA ILE A 3 24.49 41.98 -54.83
C ILE A 3 24.46 40.52 -54.43
N ASP A 4 24.81 40.27 -53.20
CA ASP A 4 24.83 38.95 -52.58
C ASP A 4 23.39 38.52 -52.20
N ASN A 5 22.87 37.51 -52.90
CA ASN A 5 21.54 36.95 -52.64
C ASN A 5 21.63 36.07 -51.40
N ALA A 6 21.28 36.67 -50.27
CA ALA A 6 21.02 35.90 -49.03
C ALA A 6 19.85 34.94 -49.26
N ALA A 7 20.17 33.67 -49.45
CA ALA A 7 19.18 32.59 -49.52
C ALA A 7 18.41 32.51 -48.20
N LEU A 8 17.14 32.89 -48.24
CA LEU A 8 16.17 32.74 -47.14
C LEU A 8 16.06 31.25 -46.76
N HIS A 9 16.66 30.89 -45.63
CA HIS A 9 16.50 29.59 -45.01
C HIS A 9 14.99 29.42 -44.67
N GLN A 10 14.26 28.71 -45.50
CA GLN A 10 12.91 28.23 -45.14
C GLN A 10 13.08 27.16 -44.06
N PRO A 11 12.44 27.31 -42.90
CA PRO A 11 12.43 26.26 -41.88
C PRO A 11 11.76 25.01 -42.47
N ALA A 12 12.40 23.86 -42.31
CA ALA A 12 11.89 22.58 -42.77
C ALA A 12 10.50 22.35 -42.12
N PRO A 13 9.50 21.77 -42.85
CA PRO A 13 8.16 21.52 -42.31
C PRO A 13 8.27 20.60 -41.11
N MET A 14 7.80 21.06 -39.95
CA MET A 14 7.67 20.24 -38.73
C MET A 14 6.73 19.08 -39.04
N SER A 15 7.31 17.91 -39.21
CA SER A 15 6.54 16.67 -39.31
C SER A 15 5.88 16.40 -37.97
N PHE A 16 4.60 16.74 -37.82
CA PHE A 16 3.76 16.27 -36.73
C PHE A 16 3.61 14.75 -36.86
N LYS A 17 4.53 13.99 -36.27
CA LYS A 17 4.32 12.56 -36.07
C LYS A 17 3.04 12.42 -35.27
N SER A 18 1.99 11.91 -35.89
CA SER A 18 0.72 11.53 -35.28
C SER A 18 1.03 10.75 -33.99
N ALA A 19 0.69 11.33 -32.84
CA ALA A 19 0.87 10.69 -31.56
C ALA A 19 -0.02 9.43 -31.55
N LYS A 20 0.59 8.26 -31.77
CA LYS A 20 -0.10 6.97 -31.60
C LYS A 20 -0.80 7.02 -30.26
N ARG A 21 -2.12 6.90 -30.24
CA ARG A 21 -2.98 6.88 -29.07
C ARG A 21 -2.45 5.78 -28.14
N LYS A 22 -1.66 6.18 -27.14
CA LYS A 22 -1.11 5.22 -26.16
C LYS A 22 -2.28 4.71 -25.32
N TRP A 23 -2.42 3.41 -25.26
CA TRP A 23 -3.39 2.73 -24.40
C TRP A 23 -3.22 3.20 -22.95
N PRO A 24 -4.31 3.33 -22.16
CA PRO A 24 -4.19 3.65 -20.75
C PRO A 24 -3.25 2.64 -20.08
N PRO A 25 -2.27 3.10 -19.26
CA PRO A 25 -1.32 2.19 -18.62
C PRO A 25 -2.00 1.13 -17.76
N GLU A 26 -3.17 1.42 -17.21
CA GLU A 26 -3.98 0.49 -16.43
C GLU A 26 -4.44 -0.72 -17.25
N LEU A 27 -4.67 -0.56 -18.54
CA LEU A 27 -5.10 -1.67 -19.39
C LEU A 27 -4.01 -2.74 -19.52
N SER A 28 -2.75 -2.31 -19.59
CA SER A 28 -1.62 -3.27 -19.62
C SER A 28 -1.53 -4.09 -18.32
N ILE A 29 -1.76 -3.44 -17.17
CA ILE A 29 -1.73 -4.11 -15.87
C ILE A 29 -2.94 -5.03 -15.71
N LEU A 30 -4.11 -4.60 -16.21
CA LEU A 30 -5.32 -5.42 -16.22
C LEU A 30 -5.16 -6.68 -17.09
N LEU A 31 -4.48 -6.57 -18.24
CA LEU A 31 -4.17 -7.74 -19.08
C LEU A 31 -3.24 -8.72 -18.34
N VAL A 32 -2.30 -8.24 -17.54
CA VAL A 32 -1.47 -9.08 -16.66
C VAL A 32 -2.34 -9.80 -15.63
N LEU A 33 -3.26 -9.11 -14.97
CA LEU A 33 -4.20 -9.71 -14.02
C LEU A 33 -5.01 -10.85 -14.68
N VAL A 34 -5.60 -10.57 -15.85
CA VAL A 34 -6.37 -11.58 -16.61
C VAL A 34 -5.47 -12.75 -17.01
N GLY A 35 -4.27 -12.49 -17.52
CA GLY A 35 -3.31 -13.53 -17.91
C GLY A 35 -2.92 -14.46 -16.76
N ILE A 36 -2.62 -13.91 -15.59
CA ILE A 36 -2.29 -14.70 -14.39
C ILE A 36 -3.52 -15.48 -13.88
N SER A 37 -4.71 -14.88 -13.93
CA SER A 37 -5.95 -15.57 -13.54
C SER A 37 -6.23 -16.77 -14.45
N LEU A 38 -6.07 -16.62 -15.77
CA LEU A 38 -6.21 -17.70 -16.72
C LEU A 38 -5.11 -18.76 -16.57
N PHE A 39 -3.89 -18.36 -16.24
CA PHE A 39 -2.80 -19.29 -15.97
C PHE A 39 -3.15 -20.23 -14.80
N PHE A 40 -3.65 -19.67 -13.67
CA PHE A 40 -4.07 -20.49 -12.53
C PHE A 40 -5.34 -21.27 -12.79
N GLU A 41 -6.24 -20.80 -13.67
CA GLU A 41 -7.40 -21.59 -14.14
C GLU A 41 -6.94 -22.84 -14.88
N LEU A 42 -6.02 -22.70 -15.84
CA LEU A 42 -5.49 -23.82 -16.61
C LEU A 42 -4.72 -24.80 -15.71
N LEU A 43 -3.86 -24.30 -14.82
CA LEU A 43 -3.16 -25.14 -13.85
C LEU A 43 -4.12 -25.84 -12.88
N GLY A 44 -5.19 -25.18 -12.50
CA GLY A 44 -6.23 -25.76 -11.65
C GLY A 44 -6.84 -27.02 -12.24
N TRP A 45 -7.23 -26.95 -13.50
CA TRP A 45 -7.74 -28.11 -14.22
C TRP A 45 -6.67 -29.20 -14.44
N ALA A 46 -5.44 -28.81 -14.76
CA ALA A 46 -4.35 -29.74 -15.02
C ALA A 46 -3.84 -30.49 -13.78
N VAL A 47 -3.75 -29.79 -12.62
CA VAL A 47 -3.08 -30.31 -11.41
C VAL A 47 -4.09 -30.74 -10.34
N VAL A 48 -5.20 -30.00 -10.18
CA VAL A 48 -6.16 -30.21 -9.09
C VAL A 48 -7.47 -30.83 -9.58
N GLY A 49 -7.76 -30.73 -10.89
CA GLY A 49 -9.01 -31.17 -11.50
C GLY A 49 -10.21 -30.28 -11.14
N GLN A 50 -9.98 -29.02 -10.74
CA GLN A 50 -10.99 -28.06 -10.36
C GLN A 50 -10.71 -26.68 -10.93
N SER A 51 -11.77 -25.88 -11.11
CA SER A 51 -11.64 -24.48 -11.50
C SER A 51 -11.08 -23.63 -10.37
N PHE A 52 -10.15 -22.73 -10.70
CA PHE A 52 -9.68 -21.67 -9.78
C PHE A 52 -10.70 -20.53 -9.69
N LEU A 53 -11.26 -20.09 -10.83
CA LEU A 53 -12.12 -18.90 -10.91
C LEU A 53 -13.58 -19.15 -10.51
N LEU A 54 -14.09 -20.37 -10.65
CA LEU A 54 -15.48 -20.69 -10.30
C LEU A 54 -15.69 -20.97 -8.82
N ASN A 55 -14.64 -21.03 -8.00
CA ASN A 55 -14.76 -21.23 -6.57
C ASN A 55 -14.95 -19.88 -5.87
N THR A 56 -16.22 -19.51 -5.66
CA THR A 56 -16.62 -18.22 -5.07
C THR A 56 -16.05 -18.02 -3.67
N ASP A 57 -16.06 -19.04 -2.82
CA ASP A 57 -15.56 -18.94 -1.44
C ASP A 57 -14.07 -18.59 -1.39
N ARG A 58 -13.28 -19.21 -2.28
CA ARG A 58 -11.86 -18.90 -2.42
C ARG A 58 -11.64 -17.45 -2.86
N LEU A 59 -12.39 -16.99 -3.85
CA LEU A 59 -12.29 -15.62 -4.33
C LEU A 59 -12.68 -14.60 -3.25
N ILE A 60 -13.71 -14.89 -2.48
CA ILE A 60 -14.12 -14.06 -1.34
C ILE A 60 -13.00 -13.99 -0.30
N VAL A 61 -12.45 -15.13 0.13
CA VAL A 61 -11.35 -15.17 1.11
C VAL A 61 -10.13 -14.40 0.60
N MET A 62 -9.78 -14.57 -0.67
CA MET A 62 -8.68 -13.84 -1.32
C MET A 62 -8.92 -12.32 -1.28
N ILE A 63 -10.09 -11.85 -1.69
CA ILE A 63 -10.42 -10.42 -1.73
C ILE A 63 -10.42 -9.82 -0.32
N LEU A 64 -10.96 -10.52 0.66
CA LEU A 64 -10.96 -10.10 2.06
C LEU A 64 -9.53 -9.96 2.63
N GLN A 65 -8.65 -10.91 2.32
CA GLN A 65 -7.25 -10.85 2.76
C GLN A 65 -6.51 -9.70 2.06
N MET A 66 -6.72 -9.54 0.77
CA MET A 66 -6.07 -8.50 -0.01
C MET A 66 -6.60 -7.10 0.31
N SER A 67 -7.81 -6.96 0.84
CA SER A 67 -8.35 -5.67 1.25
C SER A 67 -7.51 -5.01 2.35
N VAL A 68 -7.01 -5.79 3.30
CA VAL A 68 -6.11 -5.27 4.36
C VAL A 68 -4.80 -4.76 3.77
N ILE A 69 -4.17 -5.56 2.90
CA ILE A 69 -2.94 -5.16 2.20
C ILE A 69 -3.22 -3.96 1.31
N GLY A 70 -4.39 -3.90 0.68
CA GLY A 70 -4.83 -2.80 -0.17
C GLY A 70 -4.94 -1.47 0.59
N ILE A 71 -5.46 -1.47 1.81
CA ILE A 71 -5.52 -0.26 2.65
C ILE A 71 -4.10 0.28 2.90
N ILE A 72 -3.15 -0.60 3.25
CA ILE A 72 -1.75 -0.23 3.45
C ILE A 72 -1.13 0.26 2.14
N ALA A 73 -1.37 -0.45 1.04
CA ALA A 73 -0.81 -0.16 -0.28
C ALA A 73 -1.24 1.23 -0.79
N VAL A 74 -2.46 1.69 -0.49
CA VAL A 74 -2.91 3.06 -0.78
C VAL A 74 -2.05 4.10 -0.06
N GLY A 75 -1.70 3.87 1.21
CA GLY A 75 -0.80 4.73 1.98
C GLY A 75 0.62 4.72 1.42
N VAL A 76 1.18 3.53 1.25
CA VAL A 76 2.53 3.29 0.70
C VAL A 76 2.69 3.87 -0.70
N THR A 77 1.65 3.79 -1.55
CA THR A 77 1.65 4.41 -2.88
C THR A 77 1.97 5.90 -2.82
N GLN A 78 1.37 6.63 -1.89
CA GLN A 78 1.59 8.07 -1.75
C GLN A 78 3.02 8.37 -1.29
N VAL A 79 3.54 7.57 -0.36
CA VAL A 79 4.93 7.66 0.09
C VAL A 79 5.89 7.41 -1.07
N ILE A 80 5.69 6.35 -1.86
CA ILE A 80 6.52 6.01 -3.01
C ILE A 80 6.47 7.13 -4.07
N ILE A 81 5.29 7.70 -4.35
CA ILE A 81 5.17 8.82 -5.30
C ILE A 81 6.02 10.02 -4.84
N THR A 82 6.21 10.27 -3.54
CA THR A 82 7.13 11.33 -3.06
C THR A 82 8.62 10.95 -3.14
N GLY A 83 8.96 9.76 -3.63
CA GLY A 83 10.32 9.21 -3.67
C GLY A 83 10.78 8.69 -2.30
N GLY A 84 9.85 8.34 -1.41
CA GLY A 84 10.11 7.71 -0.12
C GLY A 84 9.79 6.22 -0.13
N ILE A 85 10.23 5.52 0.92
CA ILE A 85 9.86 4.12 1.19
C ILE A 85 9.43 4.04 2.65
N ASP A 86 8.31 3.37 2.93
CA ASP A 86 7.83 3.10 4.29
C ASP A 86 7.86 1.60 4.56
N LEU A 87 8.82 1.19 5.38
CA LEU A 87 8.95 -0.18 5.87
C LEU A 87 8.24 -0.41 7.21
N SER A 88 7.69 0.63 7.82
CA SER A 88 7.12 0.51 9.17
C SER A 88 5.67 0.04 9.17
N SER A 89 4.97 0.14 8.04
CA SER A 89 3.52 -0.03 7.96
C SER A 89 3.02 -1.36 8.54
N GLY A 90 3.70 -2.49 8.28
CA GLY A 90 3.33 -3.79 8.84
C GLY A 90 3.51 -3.89 10.37
N SER A 91 4.52 -3.23 10.92
CA SER A 91 4.72 -3.17 12.38
C SER A 91 3.74 -2.20 13.05
N VAL A 92 3.37 -1.11 12.37
CA VAL A 92 2.31 -0.18 12.81
C VAL A 92 0.95 -0.88 12.85
N VAL A 93 0.66 -1.76 11.87
CA VAL A 93 -0.50 -2.67 11.89
C VAL A 93 -0.55 -3.47 13.19
N ALA A 94 0.58 -4.06 13.61
CA ALA A 94 0.62 -4.84 14.84
C ALA A 94 0.31 -4.00 16.09
N VAL A 95 0.94 -2.83 16.25
CA VAL A 95 0.67 -1.95 17.40
C VAL A 95 -0.79 -1.50 17.41
N ALA A 96 -1.30 -1.05 16.27
CA ALA A 96 -2.69 -0.60 16.16
C ALA A 96 -3.68 -1.75 16.45
N ALA A 97 -3.41 -2.96 15.96
CA ALA A 97 -4.19 -4.15 16.25
C ALA A 97 -4.23 -4.46 17.75
N MET A 98 -3.07 -4.41 18.43
CA MET A 98 -2.95 -4.67 19.87
C MET A 98 -3.70 -3.62 20.69
N VAL A 99 -3.48 -2.33 20.40
CA VAL A 99 -4.10 -1.23 21.15
C VAL A 99 -5.61 -1.19 20.93
N SER A 100 -6.08 -1.31 19.68
CA SER A 100 -7.51 -1.35 19.38
C SER A 100 -8.20 -2.54 20.03
N ALA A 101 -7.62 -3.74 19.89
CA ALA A 101 -8.17 -4.95 20.48
C ALA A 101 -8.27 -4.84 22.02
N SER A 102 -7.26 -4.23 22.69
CA SER A 102 -7.27 -4.09 24.15
C SER A 102 -8.39 -3.19 24.68
N LEU A 103 -8.86 -2.24 23.85
CA LEU A 103 -10.01 -1.38 24.18
C LEU A 103 -11.35 -1.95 23.70
N ALA A 104 -11.32 -3.02 22.91
CA ALA A 104 -12.49 -3.68 22.37
C ALA A 104 -12.89 -4.95 23.15
N GLN A 105 -12.26 -5.23 24.29
CA GLN A 105 -12.53 -6.43 25.07
C GLN A 105 -13.91 -6.38 25.74
N GLU A 106 -14.52 -7.54 25.87
CA GLU A 106 -15.85 -7.72 26.49
C GLU A 106 -15.83 -7.37 27.99
N SER A 107 -16.96 -6.85 28.47
CA SER A 107 -17.17 -6.56 29.87
C SER A 107 -17.10 -7.84 30.72
N GLY A 108 -16.42 -7.77 31.86
CA GLY A 108 -16.29 -8.89 32.78
C GLY A 108 -15.21 -9.94 32.40
N TYR A 109 -14.44 -9.71 31.34
CA TYR A 109 -13.32 -10.59 31.03
C TYR A 109 -12.19 -10.44 32.06
N ALA A 110 -11.96 -11.48 32.84
CA ALA A 110 -11.03 -11.45 33.99
C ALA A 110 -9.56 -11.20 33.61
N ARG A 111 -9.17 -11.45 32.35
CA ARG A 111 -7.81 -11.23 31.84
C ARG A 111 -7.74 -10.07 30.85
N ALA A 112 -8.68 -9.12 30.97
CA ALA A 112 -8.65 -7.93 30.13
C ALA A 112 -7.36 -7.13 30.36
N VAL A 113 -6.80 -6.57 29.28
CA VAL A 113 -5.59 -5.71 29.36
C VAL A 113 -5.88 -4.49 30.23
N PHE A 114 -7.07 -3.91 30.08
CA PHE A 114 -7.56 -2.79 30.88
C PHE A 114 -8.94 -3.11 31.47
N PRO A 115 -9.01 -3.74 32.66
CA PRO A 115 -10.28 -4.15 33.24
C PRO A 115 -11.30 -3.02 33.44
N SER A 116 -10.81 -1.79 33.68
CA SER A 116 -11.66 -0.59 33.85
C SER A 116 -12.17 0.02 32.53
N LEU A 117 -11.63 -0.41 31.37
CA LEU A 117 -11.95 0.10 30.04
C LEU A 117 -12.64 -0.95 29.16
N THR A 118 -13.14 -2.02 29.74
CA THR A 118 -13.91 -3.05 29.02
C THR A 118 -15.32 -2.57 28.68
N GLY A 119 -15.88 -3.06 27.58
CA GLY A 119 -17.23 -2.69 27.15
C GLY A 119 -17.38 -1.25 26.66
N LEU A 120 -16.31 -0.61 26.26
CA LEU A 120 -16.35 0.71 25.63
C LEU A 120 -17.10 0.67 24.30
N PRO A 121 -17.84 1.75 23.94
CA PRO A 121 -18.38 1.90 22.60
C PRO A 121 -17.33 1.72 21.52
N VAL A 122 -17.68 1.08 20.40
CA VAL A 122 -16.78 0.65 19.33
C VAL A 122 -15.95 1.79 18.71
N PHE A 123 -16.40 3.04 18.79
CA PHE A 123 -15.65 4.17 18.27
C PHE A 123 -14.34 4.45 19.03
N PHE A 124 -14.24 4.10 20.32
CA PHE A 124 -12.99 4.26 21.09
C PHE A 124 -11.86 3.37 20.57
N PRO A 125 -12.04 2.04 20.40
CA PRO A 125 -11.04 1.20 19.73
C PRO A 125 -10.67 1.70 18.34
N ILE A 126 -11.64 2.20 17.54
CA ILE A 126 -11.41 2.72 16.19
C ILE A 126 -10.50 3.96 16.25
N ILE A 127 -10.85 4.93 17.08
CA ILE A 127 -10.05 6.16 17.22
C ILE A 127 -8.65 5.81 17.72
N ALA A 128 -8.52 4.91 18.70
CA ALA A 128 -7.22 4.52 19.24
C ALA A 128 -6.30 3.91 18.18
N GLY A 129 -6.81 3.01 17.35
CA GLY A 129 -6.03 2.42 16.25
C GLY A 129 -5.59 3.44 15.20
N LEU A 130 -6.49 4.35 14.82
CA LEU A 130 -6.17 5.45 13.90
C LEU A 130 -5.11 6.40 14.50
N LEU A 131 -5.22 6.74 15.78
CA LEU A 131 -4.28 7.62 16.48
C LEU A 131 -2.90 6.96 16.60
N VAL A 132 -2.83 5.68 16.92
CA VAL A 132 -1.56 4.93 16.93
C VAL A 132 -0.86 5.05 15.56
N GLY A 133 -1.59 4.77 14.49
CA GLY A 133 -1.05 4.88 13.14
C GLY A 133 -0.63 6.31 12.80
N LEU A 134 -1.45 7.30 13.15
CA LEU A 134 -1.17 8.73 12.95
C LEU A 134 0.11 9.16 13.69
N VAL A 135 0.28 8.78 14.95
CA VAL A 135 1.47 9.11 15.75
C VAL A 135 2.72 8.49 15.14
N CYS A 136 2.69 7.21 14.77
CA CYS A 136 3.83 6.57 14.10
C CYS A 136 4.18 7.27 12.77
N GLY A 137 3.18 7.63 11.99
CA GLY A 137 3.35 8.37 10.74
C GLY A 137 3.89 9.78 10.95
N LEU A 138 3.41 10.51 11.98
CA LEU A 138 3.93 11.83 12.37
C LEU A 138 5.40 11.74 12.78
N VAL A 139 5.78 10.73 13.54
CA VAL A 139 7.19 10.52 13.95
C VAL A 139 8.06 10.26 12.72
N ASN A 140 7.66 9.35 11.83
CA ASN A 140 8.40 9.08 10.59
C ASN A 140 8.52 10.34 9.72
N GLY A 141 7.41 10.99 9.44
CA GLY A 141 7.37 12.20 8.62
C GLY A 141 8.16 13.36 9.24
N GLY A 142 8.09 13.52 10.57
CA GLY A 142 8.85 14.51 11.32
C GLY A 142 10.36 14.25 11.24
N LEU A 143 10.80 13.03 11.51
CA LEU A 143 12.21 12.66 11.38
C LEU A 143 12.74 12.96 9.97
N ILE A 144 12.02 12.53 8.93
CA ILE A 144 12.42 12.74 7.53
C ILE A 144 12.45 14.22 7.17
N ALA A 145 11.46 15.00 7.65
CA ALA A 145 11.33 16.42 7.30
C ALA A 145 12.35 17.31 8.02
N PHE A 146 12.63 17.08 9.30
CA PHE A 146 13.45 17.95 10.14
C PHE A 146 14.93 17.54 10.16
N THR A 147 15.23 16.24 10.11
CA THR A 147 16.62 15.76 10.19
C THR A 147 17.23 15.42 8.83
N ALA A 148 16.40 15.43 7.76
CA ALA A 148 16.81 15.07 6.39
C ALA A 148 17.43 13.67 6.25
N ILE A 149 17.19 12.77 7.22
CA ILE A 149 17.63 11.38 7.09
C ILE A 149 16.89 10.67 5.96
N PRO A 150 17.51 9.68 5.32
CA PRO A 150 16.84 8.88 4.29
C PRO A 150 15.55 8.23 4.83
N PRO A 151 14.44 8.30 4.09
CA PRO A 151 13.16 7.72 4.51
C PRO A 151 13.25 6.25 4.93
N PHE A 152 14.04 5.46 4.22
CA PHE A 152 14.30 4.07 4.53
C PHE A 152 14.83 3.87 5.96
N ILE A 153 15.77 4.71 6.42
CA ILE A 153 16.37 4.60 7.76
C ILE A 153 15.33 4.95 8.85
N ALA A 154 14.57 6.02 8.65
CA ALA A 154 13.54 6.44 9.62
C ALA A 154 12.48 5.34 9.79
N THR A 155 11.97 4.82 8.68
CA THR A 155 10.89 3.81 8.69
C THR A 155 11.39 2.43 9.12
N LEU A 156 12.65 2.07 8.86
CA LEU A 156 13.28 0.86 9.39
C LEU A 156 13.39 0.93 10.93
N GLY A 157 13.83 2.08 11.47
CA GLY A 157 13.85 2.31 12.90
C GLY A 157 12.46 2.19 13.53
N MET A 158 11.45 2.80 12.91
CA MET A 158 10.05 2.69 13.34
C MET A 158 9.56 1.24 13.26
N MET A 159 9.89 0.49 12.20
CA MET A 159 9.51 -0.91 12.04
C MET A 159 9.97 -1.75 13.23
N VAL A 160 11.24 -1.62 13.61
CA VAL A 160 11.81 -2.40 14.72
C VAL A 160 11.21 -1.95 16.05
N SER A 161 11.11 -0.63 16.27
CA SER A 161 10.56 -0.06 17.51
C SER A 161 9.08 -0.39 17.70
N ALA A 162 8.26 -0.24 16.67
CA ALA A 162 6.84 -0.57 16.73
C ALA A 162 6.62 -2.07 16.96
N ARG A 163 7.40 -2.95 16.29
CA ARG A 163 7.34 -4.40 16.52
C ARG A 163 7.74 -4.76 17.93
N GLY A 164 8.78 -4.13 18.46
CA GLY A 164 9.21 -4.29 19.86
C GLY A 164 8.12 -3.85 20.83
N PHE A 165 7.53 -2.68 20.59
CA PHE A 165 6.42 -2.14 21.39
C PHE A 165 5.19 -3.08 21.39
N ALA A 166 4.78 -3.59 20.22
CA ALA A 166 3.66 -4.52 20.12
C ALA A 166 3.86 -5.78 20.97
N LYS A 167 5.10 -6.31 21.01
CA LYS A 167 5.47 -7.45 21.88
C LYS A 167 5.49 -7.07 23.34
N TRP A 168 6.09 -5.93 23.68
CA TRP A 168 6.19 -5.45 25.06
C TRP A 168 4.83 -5.15 25.68
N TYR A 169 3.90 -4.59 24.91
CA TYR A 169 2.60 -4.09 25.36
C TYR A 169 1.76 -5.10 26.15
N THR A 170 1.79 -6.37 25.77
CA THR A 170 1.09 -7.47 26.47
C THR A 170 2.03 -8.61 26.86
N HIS A 171 3.35 -8.37 26.93
CA HIS A 171 4.35 -9.40 27.17
C HIS A 171 4.22 -10.58 26.17
N GLY A 172 3.89 -10.28 24.91
CA GLY A 172 3.72 -11.26 23.85
C GLY A 172 2.41 -12.04 23.89
N GLN A 173 1.54 -11.78 24.85
CA GLN A 173 0.23 -12.44 24.94
C GLN A 173 -0.77 -11.88 23.92
N PRO A 174 -1.60 -12.72 23.31
CA PRO A 174 -2.69 -12.24 22.44
C PRO A 174 -3.76 -11.54 23.24
N VAL A 175 -4.38 -10.55 22.63
CA VAL A 175 -5.58 -9.86 23.15
C VAL A 175 -6.81 -10.52 22.55
N SER A 176 -7.60 -11.22 23.35
CA SER A 176 -8.77 -11.98 22.91
C SER A 176 -10.06 -11.49 23.58
N MET A 177 -11.19 -12.13 23.31
CA MET A 177 -12.53 -11.80 23.81
C MET A 177 -12.93 -10.38 23.41
N LEU A 178 -12.95 -10.15 22.10
CA LEU A 178 -13.36 -8.89 21.51
C LEU A 178 -14.88 -8.84 21.34
N THR A 179 -15.46 -7.66 21.52
CA THR A 179 -16.91 -7.44 21.35
C THR A 179 -17.37 -7.69 19.93
N ASP A 180 -18.59 -8.18 19.74
CA ASP A 180 -19.20 -8.41 18.42
C ASP A 180 -19.26 -7.12 17.58
N GLN A 181 -19.49 -5.97 18.21
CA GLN A 181 -19.49 -4.67 17.54
C GLN A 181 -18.14 -4.35 16.90
N TYR A 182 -17.04 -4.71 17.57
CA TYR A 182 -15.70 -4.53 16.99
C TYR A 182 -15.41 -5.59 15.92
N ALA A 183 -15.76 -6.84 16.17
CA ALA A 183 -15.59 -7.94 15.22
C ALA A 183 -16.34 -7.69 13.89
N TRP A 184 -17.46 -6.96 13.94
CA TRP A 184 -18.23 -6.60 12.75
C TRP A 184 -17.41 -5.82 11.71
N ILE A 185 -16.44 -4.98 12.13
CA ILE A 185 -15.54 -4.22 11.23
C ILE A 185 -14.72 -5.15 10.33
N GLY A 186 -14.37 -6.33 10.85
CA GLY A 186 -13.62 -7.36 10.12
C GLY A 186 -14.47 -8.43 9.45
N SER A 187 -15.80 -8.38 9.61
CA SER A 187 -16.72 -9.42 9.18
C SER A 187 -17.31 -9.16 7.78
N GLY A 188 -17.81 -10.24 7.16
CA GLY A 188 -18.50 -10.17 5.87
C GLY A 188 -17.71 -9.40 4.81
N VAL A 189 -18.36 -8.46 4.16
CA VAL A 189 -17.77 -7.63 3.09
C VAL A 189 -17.13 -6.34 3.58
N MET A 190 -17.19 -6.03 4.88
CA MET A 190 -16.73 -4.75 5.44
C MET A 190 -15.27 -4.43 5.13
N PRO A 191 -14.29 -5.37 5.22
CA PRO A 191 -12.91 -5.07 4.83
C PRO A 191 -12.78 -4.59 3.38
N VAL A 192 -13.59 -5.17 2.47
CA VAL A 192 -13.59 -4.77 1.04
C VAL A 192 -14.17 -3.37 0.88
N VAL A 193 -15.29 -3.09 1.56
CA VAL A 193 -15.93 -1.76 1.52
C VAL A 193 -14.97 -0.69 2.04
N ILE A 194 -14.32 -0.93 3.19
CA ILE A 194 -13.32 -0.02 3.76
C ILE A 194 -12.19 0.22 2.77
N PHE A 195 -11.63 -0.83 2.18
CA PHE A 195 -10.57 -0.71 1.17
C PHE A 195 -11.00 0.12 -0.04
N LEU A 196 -12.17 -0.15 -0.61
CA LEU A 196 -12.68 0.57 -1.78
C LEU A 196 -12.97 2.04 -1.48
N VAL A 197 -13.53 2.34 -0.30
CA VAL A 197 -13.75 3.73 0.15
C VAL A 197 -12.42 4.46 0.30
N VAL A 198 -11.42 3.85 0.96
CA VAL A 198 -10.07 4.40 1.08
C VAL A 198 -9.45 4.62 -0.30
N ALA A 199 -9.52 3.65 -1.19
CA ALA A 199 -8.99 3.76 -2.54
C ALA A 199 -9.69 4.88 -3.33
N ALA A 200 -11.01 5.03 -3.23
CA ALA A 200 -11.77 6.09 -3.88
C ALA A 200 -11.38 7.48 -3.36
N ILE A 201 -11.30 7.66 -2.04
CA ILE A 201 -10.89 8.92 -1.40
C ILE A 201 -9.50 9.35 -1.91
N PHE A 202 -8.52 8.44 -1.88
CA PHE A 202 -7.15 8.78 -2.26
C PHE A 202 -6.94 8.80 -3.78
N HIS A 203 -7.77 8.11 -4.57
CA HIS A 203 -7.82 8.33 -6.01
C HIS A 203 -8.20 9.78 -6.34
N VAL A 204 -9.24 10.31 -5.69
CA VAL A 204 -9.66 11.70 -5.85
C VAL A 204 -8.62 12.65 -5.28
N ALA A 205 -8.08 12.37 -4.09
CA ALA A 205 -7.08 13.22 -3.44
C ALA A 205 -5.81 13.38 -4.30
N LEU A 206 -5.27 12.29 -4.85
CA LEU A 206 -4.09 12.33 -5.70
C LEU A 206 -4.38 12.87 -7.10
N GLY A 207 -5.54 12.53 -7.70
CA GLY A 207 -5.85 12.91 -9.07
C GLY A 207 -6.31 14.35 -9.23
N TYR A 208 -7.07 14.88 -8.26
CA TYR A 208 -7.87 16.10 -8.47
C TYR A 208 -7.61 17.22 -7.46
N THR A 209 -6.75 17.02 -6.43
CA THR A 209 -6.53 18.04 -5.41
C THR A 209 -5.11 18.64 -5.44
N ARG A 210 -4.91 19.74 -4.68
CA ARG A 210 -3.58 20.33 -4.47
C ARG A 210 -2.63 19.37 -3.76
N TYR A 211 -3.16 18.50 -2.89
CA TYR A 211 -2.40 17.47 -2.22
C TYR A 211 -1.68 16.55 -3.22
N GLY A 212 -2.41 16.03 -4.21
CA GLY A 212 -1.82 15.18 -5.24
C GLY A 212 -0.81 15.93 -6.10
N LYS A 213 -1.12 17.16 -6.53
CA LYS A 213 -0.17 17.97 -7.31
C LYS A 213 1.16 18.15 -6.58
N PHE A 214 1.14 18.41 -5.27
CA PHE A 214 2.35 18.56 -4.48
C PHE A 214 3.09 17.22 -4.30
N THR A 215 2.35 16.13 -4.06
CA THR A 215 2.90 14.77 -3.97
C THR A 215 3.71 14.40 -5.23
N TYR A 216 3.13 14.60 -6.41
CA TYR A 216 3.81 14.32 -7.68
C TYR A 216 4.98 15.29 -7.96
N ALA A 217 4.82 16.58 -7.67
CA ALA A 217 5.88 17.56 -7.88
C ALA A 217 7.12 17.27 -7.01
N ILE A 218 6.91 16.91 -5.74
CA ILE A 218 8.00 16.56 -4.81
C ILE A 218 8.71 15.30 -5.28
N GLY A 219 7.97 14.28 -5.74
CA GLY A 219 8.55 13.05 -6.25
C GLY A 219 9.29 13.23 -7.58
N ALA A 220 8.83 14.12 -8.43
CA ALA A 220 9.51 14.41 -9.70
C ALA A 220 10.83 15.15 -9.50
N ASN A 221 10.84 16.20 -8.67
CA ASN A 221 12.04 16.92 -8.29
C ASN A 221 11.82 17.77 -7.03
N ARG A 222 12.40 17.32 -5.91
CA ARG A 222 12.28 17.99 -4.60
C ARG A 222 12.81 19.43 -4.61
N GLN A 223 13.91 19.68 -5.34
CA GLN A 223 14.52 21.01 -5.40
C GLN A 223 13.64 21.98 -6.19
N ALA A 224 13.14 21.56 -7.35
CA ALA A 224 12.23 22.37 -8.16
C ALA A 224 10.91 22.65 -7.39
N ALA A 225 10.34 21.66 -6.71
CA ALA A 225 9.15 21.83 -5.88
C ALA A 225 9.37 22.89 -4.78
N ARG A 226 10.54 22.87 -4.11
CA ARG A 226 10.89 23.85 -3.07
C ARG A 226 11.01 25.28 -3.65
N VAL A 227 11.67 25.44 -4.79
CA VAL A 227 11.83 26.75 -5.45
C VAL A 227 10.46 27.28 -5.93
N SER A 228 9.54 26.39 -6.30
CA SER A 228 8.16 26.73 -6.65
C SER A 228 7.26 27.06 -5.45
N GLY A 229 7.82 27.18 -4.23
CA GLY A 229 7.09 27.58 -3.03
C GLY A 229 6.38 26.43 -2.30
N ILE A 230 6.60 25.16 -2.67
CA ILE A 230 6.03 24.03 -1.96
C ILE A 230 6.82 23.75 -0.69
N ASN A 231 6.15 23.75 0.46
CA ASN A 231 6.77 23.33 1.72
C ASN A 231 6.91 21.80 1.74
N VAL A 232 8.04 21.30 1.24
CA VAL A 232 8.33 19.87 1.10
C VAL A 232 8.29 19.16 2.45
N GLY A 233 8.88 19.73 3.51
CA GLY A 233 8.89 19.12 4.85
C GLY A 233 7.48 18.89 5.38
N ARG A 234 6.64 19.96 5.40
CA ARG A 234 5.25 19.86 5.85
C ARG A 234 4.46 18.83 5.04
N HIS A 235 4.67 18.79 3.72
CA HIS A 235 3.96 17.86 2.87
C HIS A 235 4.37 16.40 3.14
N LEU A 236 5.65 16.13 3.36
CA LEU A 236 6.13 14.79 3.74
C LEU A 236 5.54 14.34 5.06
N ILE A 237 5.47 15.22 6.08
CA ILE A 237 4.81 14.90 7.36
C ILE A 237 3.37 14.44 7.10
N ILE A 238 2.61 15.18 6.28
CA ILE A 238 1.22 14.82 5.95
C ILE A 238 1.14 13.45 5.25
N VAL A 239 2.01 13.19 4.28
CA VAL A 239 2.00 11.92 3.51
C VAL A 239 2.29 10.73 4.42
N TYR A 240 3.33 10.81 5.28
CA TYR A 240 3.66 9.73 6.21
C TYR A 240 2.61 9.57 7.32
N SER A 241 1.99 10.66 7.78
CA SER A 241 0.88 10.61 8.74
C SER A 241 -0.33 9.89 8.18
N ILE A 242 -0.68 10.16 6.92
CA ILE A 242 -1.76 9.46 6.22
C ILE A 242 -1.40 7.97 6.05
N ALA A 243 -0.18 7.66 5.60
CA ALA A 243 0.25 6.27 5.44
C ALA A 243 0.21 5.50 6.77
N GLY A 244 0.70 6.10 7.86
CA GLY A 244 0.62 5.54 9.20
C GLY A 244 -0.83 5.35 9.68
N MET A 245 -1.71 6.33 9.47
CA MET A 245 -3.13 6.23 9.81
C MET A 245 -3.83 5.10 9.05
N LEU A 246 -3.51 4.90 7.76
CA LEU A 246 -4.02 3.79 6.97
C LEU A 246 -3.46 2.43 7.45
N ALA A 247 -2.21 2.38 7.89
CA ALA A 247 -1.66 1.20 8.55
C ALA A 247 -2.39 0.92 9.88
N GLY A 248 -2.74 1.96 10.65
CA GLY A 248 -3.59 1.85 11.84
C GLY A 248 -4.97 1.28 11.52
N LEU A 249 -5.63 1.79 10.49
CA LEU A 249 -6.91 1.27 9.99
C LEU A 249 -6.81 -0.21 9.57
N ALA A 250 -5.76 -0.57 8.84
CA ALA A 250 -5.51 -1.96 8.46
C ALA A 250 -5.30 -2.87 9.68
N GLY A 251 -4.64 -2.37 10.75
CA GLY A 251 -4.45 -3.07 12.01
C GLY A 251 -5.78 -3.39 12.71
N MET A 252 -6.68 -2.41 12.77
CA MET A 252 -8.03 -2.62 13.31
C MET A 252 -8.82 -3.66 12.52
N VAL A 253 -8.85 -3.54 11.20
CA VAL A 253 -9.53 -4.50 10.32
C VAL A 253 -8.95 -5.90 10.49
N THR A 254 -7.61 -6.01 10.62
CA THR A 254 -6.94 -7.30 10.82
C THR A 254 -7.31 -7.94 12.15
N SER A 255 -7.27 -7.20 13.26
CA SER A 255 -7.62 -7.73 14.58
C SER A 255 -9.11 -8.01 14.73
N ALA A 256 -9.97 -7.18 14.15
CA ALA A 256 -11.42 -7.41 14.11
C ALA A 256 -11.75 -8.68 13.32
N ARG A 257 -11.09 -8.92 12.17
CA ARG A 257 -11.28 -10.12 11.36
C ARG A 257 -10.79 -11.38 12.04
N ALA A 258 -9.67 -11.31 12.74
CA ALA A 258 -9.10 -12.44 13.49
C ALA A 258 -9.74 -12.64 14.87
N ILE A 259 -10.61 -11.71 15.30
CA ILE A 259 -11.21 -11.65 16.65
C ILE A 259 -10.14 -11.72 17.74
N THR A 260 -8.97 -11.19 17.46
CA THR A 260 -7.81 -11.15 18.37
C THR A 260 -6.82 -10.09 17.94
N GLY A 261 -6.07 -9.53 18.88
CA GLY A 261 -4.88 -8.73 18.61
C GLY A 261 -3.63 -9.56 18.90
N GLN A 262 -2.69 -9.61 17.96
CA GLN A 262 -1.43 -10.33 18.12
C GLN A 262 -0.24 -9.50 17.66
N ALA A 263 0.85 -9.51 18.40
CA ALA A 263 2.07 -8.75 18.08
C ALA A 263 2.76 -9.20 16.76
N GLY A 264 2.43 -10.39 16.26
CA GLY A 264 2.91 -10.93 14.98
C GLY A 264 2.09 -10.46 13.76
N MET A 265 0.95 -9.81 13.96
CA MET A 265 0.11 -9.32 12.84
C MET A 265 0.88 -8.34 11.96
N GLY A 266 0.52 -8.32 10.68
CA GLY A 266 1.13 -7.42 9.71
C GLY A 266 2.60 -7.76 9.36
N MET A 267 3.11 -8.93 9.71
CA MET A 267 4.47 -9.32 9.31
C MET A 267 4.55 -9.43 7.78
N SER A 268 5.54 -8.75 7.19
CA SER A 268 5.78 -8.65 5.75
C SER A 268 4.69 -7.92 4.94
N TYR A 269 3.65 -7.34 5.57
CA TYR A 269 2.60 -6.60 4.85
C TYR A 269 3.14 -5.34 4.17
N GLU A 270 4.19 -4.72 4.72
CA GLU A 270 4.91 -3.61 4.07
C GLU A 270 5.50 -4.02 2.72
N LEU A 271 6.07 -5.22 2.63
CA LEU A 271 6.65 -5.73 1.38
C LEU A 271 5.56 -6.05 0.36
N ASP A 272 4.48 -6.69 0.79
CA ASP A 272 3.31 -6.97 -0.07
C ASP A 272 2.67 -5.67 -0.58
N ALA A 273 2.54 -4.65 0.26
CA ALA A 273 1.99 -3.35 -0.12
C ALA A 273 2.89 -2.60 -1.13
N ILE A 274 4.21 -2.60 -0.92
CA ILE A 274 5.18 -2.04 -1.87
C ILE A 274 5.12 -2.80 -3.20
N ALA A 275 5.12 -4.14 -3.14
CA ALA A 275 5.02 -4.97 -4.33
C ALA A 275 3.73 -4.69 -5.12
N ALA A 276 2.58 -4.60 -4.45
CA ALA A 276 1.30 -4.24 -5.07
C ALA A 276 1.38 -2.87 -5.77
N ALA A 277 1.95 -1.86 -5.11
CA ALA A 277 2.11 -0.54 -5.69
C ALA A 277 3.00 -0.56 -6.93
N VAL A 278 4.16 -1.24 -6.87
CA VAL A 278 5.13 -1.31 -7.98
C VAL A 278 4.57 -2.12 -9.16
N ILE A 279 3.97 -3.28 -8.92
CA ILE A 279 3.27 -4.07 -9.95
C ILE A 279 2.14 -3.24 -10.57
N GLY A 280 1.45 -2.44 -9.75
CA GLY A 280 0.44 -1.47 -10.16
C GLY A 280 0.98 -0.26 -10.95
N GLY A 281 2.29 -0.20 -11.19
CA GLY A 281 2.95 0.83 -12.02
C GLY A 281 3.35 2.09 -11.27
N VAL A 282 3.43 2.03 -9.94
CA VAL A 282 4.03 3.10 -9.13
C VAL A 282 5.55 3.01 -9.24
N SER A 283 6.21 4.12 -9.53
CA SER A 283 7.66 4.16 -9.71
C SER A 283 8.39 4.44 -8.40
N LEU A 284 9.34 3.58 -8.04
CA LEU A 284 10.20 3.77 -6.86
C LEU A 284 11.11 5.00 -6.95
N ALA A 285 11.35 5.54 -8.15
CA ALA A 285 12.06 6.80 -8.29
C ALA A 285 11.20 8.04 -7.96
N GLY A 286 9.91 7.85 -7.69
CA GLY A 286 8.96 8.91 -7.40
C GLY A 286 8.33 9.57 -8.63
N GLY A 287 7.38 10.45 -8.37
CA GLY A 287 6.71 11.28 -9.39
C GLY A 287 5.70 10.57 -10.30
N VAL A 288 5.59 9.25 -10.22
CA VAL A 288 4.71 8.44 -11.08
C VAL A 288 4.00 7.37 -10.26
N GLY A 289 2.69 7.27 -10.44
CA GLY A 289 1.84 6.25 -9.80
C GLY A 289 0.37 6.64 -9.86
N ARG A 290 -0.52 5.67 -9.62
CA ARG A 290 -1.97 5.88 -9.54
C ARG A 290 -2.59 4.86 -8.59
N ILE A 291 -3.60 5.29 -7.82
CA ILE A 291 -4.33 4.38 -6.92
C ILE A 291 -5.03 3.26 -7.70
N THR A 292 -5.58 3.54 -8.88
CA THR A 292 -6.20 2.51 -9.73
C THR A 292 -5.22 1.40 -10.11
N GLY A 293 -3.99 1.77 -10.46
CA GLY A 293 -2.92 0.81 -10.70
C GLY A 293 -2.60 -0.02 -9.46
N THR A 294 -2.46 0.63 -8.29
CA THR A 294 -2.21 -0.06 -7.01
C THR A 294 -3.32 -1.06 -6.69
N VAL A 295 -4.61 -0.70 -6.89
CA VAL A 295 -5.74 -1.63 -6.69
C VAL A 295 -5.61 -2.87 -7.56
N ILE A 296 -5.28 -2.71 -8.85
CA ILE A 296 -5.04 -3.84 -9.74
C ILE A 296 -3.82 -4.66 -9.29
N GLY A 297 -2.74 -4.00 -8.84
CA GLY A 297 -1.56 -4.67 -8.29
C GLY A 297 -1.85 -5.50 -7.04
N VAL A 298 -2.71 -5.02 -6.15
CA VAL A 298 -3.22 -5.77 -4.98
C VAL A 298 -3.95 -7.03 -5.42
N LEU A 299 -4.81 -6.93 -6.45
CA LEU A 299 -5.53 -8.09 -6.99
C LEU A 299 -4.58 -9.09 -7.65
N ILE A 300 -3.55 -8.62 -8.37
CA ILE A 300 -2.52 -9.50 -8.96
C ILE A 300 -1.82 -10.32 -7.86
N LEU A 301 -1.38 -9.67 -6.78
CA LEU A 301 -0.77 -10.39 -5.65
C LEU A 301 -1.76 -11.37 -4.99
N GLY A 302 -3.02 -10.98 -4.89
CA GLY A 302 -4.08 -11.86 -4.36
C GLY A 302 -4.26 -13.11 -5.20
N VAL A 303 -4.41 -12.96 -6.51
CA VAL A 303 -4.53 -14.09 -7.45
C VAL A 303 -3.29 -14.98 -7.38
N MET A 304 -2.10 -14.41 -7.32
CA MET A 304 -0.86 -15.20 -7.19
C MET A 304 -0.82 -16.00 -5.89
N THR A 305 -1.02 -15.35 -4.74
CA THR A 305 -0.96 -16.01 -3.43
C THR A 305 -2.04 -17.10 -3.33
N SER A 306 -3.28 -16.77 -3.72
CA SER A 306 -4.40 -17.71 -3.72
C SER A 306 -4.18 -18.85 -4.73
N GLY A 307 -3.64 -18.56 -5.92
CA GLY A 307 -3.33 -19.53 -6.94
C GLY A 307 -2.27 -20.53 -6.51
N PHE A 308 -1.17 -20.08 -5.91
CA PHE A 308 -0.14 -20.97 -5.36
C PHE A 308 -0.70 -21.88 -4.26
N THR A 309 -1.49 -21.33 -3.35
CA THR A 309 -2.16 -22.12 -2.31
C THR A 309 -3.10 -23.16 -2.93
N PHE A 310 -3.80 -22.80 -4.00
CA PHE A 310 -4.72 -23.68 -4.69
C PHE A 310 -4.04 -24.89 -5.34
N ILE A 311 -2.90 -24.70 -5.98
CA ILE A 311 -2.09 -25.78 -6.56
C ILE A 311 -1.17 -26.44 -5.52
N ARG A 312 -1.39 -26.19 -4.24
CA ARG A 312 -0.70 -26.79 -3.08
C ARG A 312 0.81 -26.52 -3.03
N ILE A 313 1.26 -25.36 -3.51
CA ILE A 313 2.64 -24.90 -3.31
C ILE A 313 2.78 -24.40 -1.89
N ASP A 314 3.78 -24.92 -1.16
CA ASP A 314 4.08 -24.55 0.21
C ASP A 314 4.40 -23.05 0.34
N ALA A 315 4.02 -22.46 1.50
CA ALA A 315 4.19 -21.04 1.78
C ALA A 315 5.64 -20.54 1.59
N TYR A 316 6.62 -21.38 1.89
CA TYR A 316 8.05 -21.05 1.71
C TYR A 316 8.40 -20.71 0.25
N TYR A 317 7.91 -21.50 -0.72
CA TYR A 317 8.12 -21.23 -2.13
C TYR A 317 7.40 -19.99 -2.58
N GLN A 318 6.21 -19.71 -1.99
CA GLN A 318 5.45 -18.48 -2.29
C GLN A 318 6.25 -17.23 -1.89
N GLU A 319 6.93 -17.24 -0.74
CA GLU A 319 7.77 -16.12 -0.29
C GLU A 319 8.97 -15.91 -1.22
N ILE A 320 9.62 -16.99 -1.68
CA ILE A 320 10.73 -16.90 -2.64
C ILE A 320 10.25 -16.29 -3.96
N VAL A 321 9.13 -16.76 -4.49
CA VAL A 321 8.57 -16.26 -5.75
C VAL A 321 8.15 -14.80 -5.63
N LYS A 322 7.51 -14.40 -4.52
CA LYS A 322 7.21 -12.99 -4.23
C LYS A 322 8.46 -12.12 -4.27
N GLY A 323 9.54 -12.55 -3.61
CA GLY A 323 10.82 -11.82 -3.62
C GLY A 323 11.37 -11.63 -5.03
N ILE A 324 11.36 -12.69 -5.86
CA ILE A 324 11.79 -12.62 -7.25
C ILE A 324 10.95 -11.64 -8.06
N ILE A 325 9.63 -11.66 -7.87
CA ILE A 325 8.71 -10.77 -8.59
C ILE A 325 8.92 -9.31 -8.20
N ILE A 326 9.14 -9.01 -6.92
CA ILE A 326 9.46 -7.65 -6.47
C ILE A 326 10.71 -7.14 -7.18
N VAL A 327 11.79 -7.94 -7.20
CA VAL A 327 13.04 -7.57 -7.88
C VAL A 327 12.82 -7.39 -9.37
N ALA A 328 12.11 -8.30 -10.02
CA ALA A 328 11.81 -8.22 -11.45
C ALA A 328 11.00 -6.96 -11.81
N ALA A 329 9.99 -6.63 -10.99
CA ALA A 329 9.17 -5.43 -11.16
C ALA A 329 10.01 -4.14 -11.02
N VAL A 330 10.90 -4.08 -10.03
CA VAL A 330 11.82 -2.94 -9.83
C VAL A 330 12.80 -2.80 -10.97
N VAL A 331 13.40 -3.90 -11.45
CA VAL A 331 14.31 -3.88 -12.61
C VAL A 331 13.57 -3.40 -13.85
N ALA A 332 12.34 -3.88 -14.09
CA ALA A 332 11.54 -3.43 -15.23
C ALA A 332 11.21 -1.92 -15.15
N ASP A 333 10.89 -1.40 -13.94
CA ASP A 333 10.66 0.03 -13.72
C ASP A 333 11.93 0.86 -14.04
N GLN A 334 13.10 0.43 -13.57
CA GLN A 334 14.38 1.07 -13.85
C GLN A 334 14.70 1.14 -15.36
N TYR A 335 14.46 0.05 -16.10
CA TYR A 335 14.64 0.03 -17.56
C TYR A 335 13.70 1.01 -18.27
N ARG A 336 12.42 1.05 -17.86
CA ARG A 336 11.45 2.02 -18.42
C ARG A 336 11.85 3.46 -18.18
N GLN A 337 12.43 3.77 -17.02
CA GLN A 337 12.86 5.13 -16.69
C GLN A 337 14.10 5.55 -17.49
N ARG A 338 15.09 4.66 -17.65
CA ARG A 338 16.28 4.94 -18.48
C ARG A 338 15.88 5.31 -19.91
N ASN A 339 14.96 4.56 -20.51
CA ASN A 339 14.48 4.83 -21.86
C ASN A 339 13.67 6.13 -21.98
N ARG A 340 13.10 6.64 -20.90
CA ARG A 340 12.41 7.95 -20.89
C ARG A 340 13.34 9.14 -20.73
N ARG A 341 14.53 8.95 -20.15
CA ARG A 341 15.54 10.00 -19.94
C ARG A 341 16.54 10.09 -21.09
N GLY A 342 16.66 9.06 -21.92
CA GLY A 342 17.58 8.99 -23.07
C GLY A 342 16.96 9.33 -24.42
N GLY A 343 15.71 9.68 -24.51
CA GLY A 343 15.01 10.18 -25.69
C GLY A 343 14.40 11.56 -25.42
#